data_40efb26989d796a5352cc70b35749477
#
_entry.id   40efb26989d796a5352cc70b35749477
#
_cell.length_a   1.000
_cell.length_b   1.000
_cell.length_c   1.000
_cell.angle_alpha   90.00
_cell.angle_beta   90.00
_cell.angle_gamma   90.00
#
_symmetry.space_group_name_H-M   'P 1'
#
loop_
_entity.id
_entity.type
_entity.pdbx_description
1 polymer ?
#
loop_
_entity_poly.entity_id
_entity_poly.type
_entity_poly.pdbx_seq_one_letter_code
_entity_poly.pdbx_strand_id
1 'polypeptide(L)'
;MTKIKTGILLLFHNQPILCLAFCCLIFYLIQNYTFKDSFKTKDVASSSKFYIEVSNPDEFPVLYAIGSSQELERVVPSSVYTKIQSGDKIIIHDNGTTSLSRISGKKSLALGIPIGLNSASIDDLTALPGVGIKLAERIVEYKKLNGSFKSVDELDNVKGFGKKKIEAIKPSINLD
;
A
#
# COMPACT_ATOMS: atom_id res chain seq x y z
N MET A 1 7.92 47.89 -1.71
CA MET A 1 7.11 46.66 -1.48
C MET A 1 6.41 46.58 -0.12
N THR A 2 6.20 47.71 0.59
CA THR A 2 5.67 47.73 1.98
C THR A 2 4.22 48.25 2.10
N LYS A 3 3.59 48.73 1.02
CA LYS A 3 2.21 49.27 1.07
C LYS A 3 1.06 48.25 0.84
N ILE A 4 1.35 47.03 0.39
CA ILE A 4 0.32 46.03 0.13
C ILE A 4 -0.02 45.20 1.38
N LYS A 5 0.92 45.07 2.31
CA LYS A 5 0.71 44.31 3.56
C LYS A 5 -0.23 44.98 4.57
N THR A 6 -0.30 46.34 4.57
CA THR A 6 -1.16 47.10 5.50
C THR A 6 -2.62 47.18 5.06
N GLY A 7 -2.92 47.07 3.78
CA GLY A 7 -4.28 47.14 3.26
C GLY A 7 -5.16 45.90 3.57
N ILE A 8 -4.53 44.72 3.59
CA ILE A 8 -5.25 43.47 3.86
C ILE A 8 -5.58 43.35 5.36
N LEU A 9 -4.71 43.82 6.24
CA LEU A 9 -4.94 43.74 7.69
C LEU A 9 -6.06 44.65 8.17
N LEU A 10 -6.31 45.79 7.49
CA LEU A 10 -7.36 46.77 7.83
C LEU A 10 -8.78 46.33 7.39
N LEU A 11 -8.91 45.48 6.37
CA LEU A 11 -10.19 44.97 5.88
C LEU A 11 -10.82 43.95 6.86
N PHE A 12 -10.02 43.30 7.71
CA PHE A 12 -10.51 42.28 8.63
C PHE A 12 -10.81 42.74 10.04
N HIS A 13 -10.49 44.01 10.39
CA HIS A 13 -10.61 44.51 11.76
C HIS A 13 -12.05 44.72 12.21
N ASN A 14 -13.02 44.82 11.29
CA ASN A 14 -14.42 45.14 11.65
C ASN A 14 -15.47 44.13 11.14
N GLN A 15 -15.03 42.97 10.61
CA GLN A 15 -15.98 41.94 10.12
C GLN A 15 -15.53 40.52 10.51
N PRO A 16 -15.89 40.05 11.72
CA PRO A 16 -15.50 38.74 12.21
C PRO A 16 -16.03 37.59 11.33
N ILE A 17 -17.14 37.81 10.63
CA ILE A 17 -17.73 36.79 9.72
C ILE A 17 -16.83 36.58 8.48
N LEU A 18 -16.25 37.64 7.93
CA LEU A 18 -15.32 37.53 6.80
C LEU A 18 -14.01 36.85 7.19
N CYS A 19 -13.50 37.08 8.40
CA CYS A 19 -12.36 36.38 8.96
C CYS A 19 -12.64 34.88 9.10
N LEU A 20 -13.80 34.52 9.62
CA LEU A 20 -14.20 33.12 9.80
C LEU A 20 -14.36 32.40 8.45
N ALA A 21 -14.99 33.05 7.48
CA ALA A 21 -15.14 32.54 6.11
C ALA A 21 -13.78 32.34 5.42
N PHE A 22 -12.84 33.26 5.62
CA PHE A 22 -11.51 33.17 5.05
C PHE A 22 -10.66 32.06 5.72
N CYS A 23 -10.78 31.92 7.04
CA CYS A 23 -10.18 30.80 7.77
C CYS A 23 -10.75 29.45 7.34
N CYS A 24 -12.07 29.35 7.15
CA CYS A 24 -12.71 28.14 6.61
C CYS A 24 -12.27 27.83 5.18
N LEU A 25 -12.14 28.87 4.33
CA LEU A 25 -11.65 28.71 2.97
C LEU A 25 -10.18 28.25 2.95
N ILE A 26 -9.32 28.85 3.78
CA ILE A 26 -7.91 28.43 3.91
C ILE A 26 -7.85 27.01 4.46
N PHE A 27 -8.63 26.66 5.46
CA PHE A 27 -8.67 25.31 6.02
C PHE A 27 -9.16 24.28 4.98
N TYR A 28 -10.19 24.64 4.21
CA TYR A 28 -10.67 23.83 3.10
C TYR A 28 -9.61 23.66 2.00
N LEU A 29 -8.89 24.72 1.64
CA LEU A 29 -7.81 24.68 0.67
C LEU A 29 -6.62 23.86 1.19
N ILE A 30 -6.27 23.98 2.47
CA ILE A 30 -5.21 23.19 3.10
C ILE A 30 -5.61 21.71 3.12
N GLN A 31 -6.83 21.38 3.49
CA GLN A 31 -7.33 20.00 3.45
C GLN A 31 -7.29 19.42 2.03
N ASN A 32 -7.76 20.19 1.03
CA ASN A 32 -7.69 19.75 -0.36
C ASN A 32 -6.25 19.68 -0.91
N TYR A 33 -5.36 20.58 -0.48
CA TYR A 33 -3.95 20.57 -0.91
C TYR A 33 -3.17 19.44 -0.25
N THR A 34 -3.30 19.25 1.06
CA THR A 34 -2.63 18.15 1.78
C THR A 34 -3.19 16.79 1.38
N PHE A 35 -4.48 16.71 1.05
CA PHE A 35 -5.10 15.48 0.56
C PHE A 35 -4.63 15.13 -0.86
N LYS A 36 -4.44 16.15 -1.73
CA LYS A 36 -4.00 15.94 -3.11
C LYS A 36 -2.51 15.59 -3.22
N ASP A 37 -1.68 16.09 -2.31
CA ASP A 37 -0.24 15.81 -2.31
C ASP A 37 0.13 14.54 -1.51
N SER A 38 -0.72 14.07 -0.58
CA SER A 38 -0.56 12.75 0.05
C SER A 38 -0.88 11.59 -0.90
N PHE A 39 -1.59 11.86 -1.98
CA PHE A 39 -1.86 10.91 -3.08
C PHE A 39 -0.91 11.12 -4.27
N LYS A 40 0.34 11.44 -4.01
CA LYS A 40 1.40 11.09 -4.95
C LYS A 40 1.63 9.58 -4.85
N THR A 41 0.64 8.82 -5.34
CA THR A 41 0.91 7.50 -5.88
C THR A 41 1.98 7.71 -6.93
N LYS A 42 3.17 7.30 -6.60
CA LYS A 42 4.29 7.17 -7.52
C LYS A 42 3.71 6.53 -8.79
N ASP A 43 3.48 7.37 -9.80
CA ASP A 43 3.16 7.03 -11.17
C ASP A 43 2.26 5.78 -11.40
N VAL A 44 0.93 5.96 -11.28
CA VAL A 44 -0.04 5.13 -12.03
C VAL A 44 -0.08 5.64 -13.47
N ALA A 45 1.05 5.75 -14.07
CA ALA A 45 1.23 6.05 -15.49
C ALA A 45 2.10 4.96 -16.08
N SER A 46 1.60 3.74 -16.11
CA SER A 46 1.94 2.67 -17.04
C SER A 46 1.23 1.40 -16.61
N SER A 47 0.08 1.08 -17.19
CA SER A 47 -0.44 -0.30 -17.41
C SER A 47 -0.47 -1.31 -16.24
N SER A 48 -0.05 -0.99 -15.05
CA SER A 48 -0.15 -1.89 -13.89
C SER A 48 -1.45 -1.62 -13.14
N LYS A 49 -2.42 -2.51 -13.33
CA LYS A 49 -3.67 -2.48 -12.58
C LYS A 49 -3.37 -2.57 -11.08
N PHE A 50 -3.98 -1.70 -10.30
CA PHE A 50 -3.90 -1.72 -8.84
C PHE A 50 -5.01 -2.65 -8.32
N TYR A 51 -4.63 -3.71 -7.63
CA TYR A 51 -5.58 -4.71 -7.14
C TYR A 51 -5.68 -4.68 -5.62
N ILE A 52 -6.90 -4.72 -5.10
CA ILE A 52 -7.19 -4.88 -3.68
C ILE A 52 -8.28 -5.93 -3.49
N GLU A 53 -8.21 -6.68 -2.40
CA GLU A 53 -9.28 -7.59 -1.98
C GLU A 53 -10.00 -7.00 -0.77
N VAL A 54 -11.32 -6.93 -0.82
CA VAL A 54 -12.15 -6.51 0.32
C VAL A 54 -12.93 -7.71 0.81
N SER A 55 -12.88 -7.96 2.10
CA SER A 55 -13.58 -9.06 2.78
C SER A 55 -14.48 -8.48 3.87
N ASN A 56 -15.79 -8.65 3.70
CA ASN A 56 -16.81 -8.34 4.70
C ASN A 56 -17.16 -9.62 5.49
N PRO A 57 -17.70 -9.50 6.72
CA PRO A 57 -18.01 -10.64 7.57
C PRO A 57 -18.97 -11.64 6.93
N ASP A 58 -20.03 -11.15 6.27
CA ASP A 58 -21.12 -11.94 5.74
C ASP A 58 -21.03 -12.17 4.23
N GLU A 59 -19.95 -11.74 3.58
CA GLU A 59 -19.80 -11.79 2.12
C GLU A 59 -18.51 -12.49 1.72
N PHE A 60 -18.52 -13.07 0.51
CA PHE A 60 -17.30 -13.59 -0.07
C PHE A 60 -16.32 -12.45 -0.39
N PRO A 61 -15.01 -12.67 -0.19
CA PRO A 61 -14.00 -11.68 -0.54
C PRO A 61 -14.09 -11.28 -2.02
N VAL A 62 -14.13 -9.98 -2.28
CA VAL A 62 -14.22 -9.42 -3.63
C VAL A 62 -12.89 -8.77 -4.01
N LEU A 63 -12.38 -9.14 -5.17
CA LEU A 63 -11.17 -8.55 -5.74
C LEU A 63 -11.54 -7.37 -6.65
N TYR A 64 -11.02 -6.20 -6.37
CA TYR A 64 -11.21 -4.98 -7.14
C TYR A 64 -9.95 -4.65 -7.94
N ALA A 65 -10.13 -4.32 -9.22
CA ALA A 65 -9.09 -3.74 -10.06
C ALA A 65 -9.33 -2.23 -10.11
N ILE A 66 -8.53 -1.47 -9.43
CA ILE A 66 -8.69 -0.02 -9.26
C ILE A 66 -7.94 0.70 -10.36
N GLY A 67 -8.64 1.53 -11.12
CA GLY A 67 -8.08 2.37 -12.18
C GLY A 67 -7.95 3.85 -11.80
N SER A 68 -8.63 4.28 -10.73
CA SER A 68 -8.64 5.68 -10.30
C SER A 68 -8.77 5.84 -8.79
N SER A 69 -8.32 6.99 -8.26
CA SER A 69 -8.50 7.32 -6.84
C SER A 69 -9.98 7.41 -6.43
N GLN A 70 -10.86 7.83 -7.34
CA GLN A 70 -12.30 7.89 -7.09
C GLN A 70 -12.95 6.50 -6.92
N GLU A 71 -12.45 5.51 -7.66
CA GLU A 71 -12.86 4.11 -7.48
C GLU A 71 -12.40 3.57 -6.13
N LEU A 72 -11.17 3.87 -5.75
CA LEU A 72 -10.63 3.47 -4.46
C LEU A 72 -11.46 4.03 -3.29
N GLU A 73 -11.86 5.30 -3.35
CA GLU A 73 -12.69 5.97 -2.34
C GLU A 73 -14.07 5.33 -2.16
N ARG A 74 -14.62 4.71 -3.20
CA ARG A 74 -15.92 4.03 -3.13
C ARG A 74 -15.84 2.65 -2.47
N VAL A 75 -14.69 2.02 -2.56
CA VAL A 75 -14.50 0.62 -2.16
C VAL A 75 -13.86 0.50 -0.78
N VAL A 76 -13.08 1.50 -0.39
CA VAL A 76 -12.19 1.42 0.77
C VAL A 76 -12.52 2.50 1.80
N PRO A 77 -12.63 2.17 3.10
CA PRO A 77 -12.77 3.15 4.16
C PRO A 77 -11.60 4.15 4.19
N SER A 78 -11.88 5.43 4.40
CA SER A 78 -10.88 6.51 4.40
C SER A 78 -9.75 6.31 5.43
N SER A 79 -9.99 5.53 6.48
CA SER A 79 -9.03 5.23 7.54
C SER A 79 -7.79 4.48 7.08
N VAL A 80 -7.84 3.80 5.93
CA VAL A 80 -6.74 2.95 5.43
C VAL A 80 -6.11 3.44 4.12
N TYR A 81 -6.63 4.52 3.50
CA TYR A 81 -6.15 5.03 2.20
C TYR A 81 -4.65 5.29 2.10
N THR A 82 -4.04 5.84 3.15
CA THR A 82 -2.63 6.24 3.12
C THR A 82 -1.63 5.09 3.19
N LYS A 83 -2.13 3.88 3.46
CA LYS A 83 -1.29 2.70 3.71
C LYS A 83 -1.48 1.59 2.68
N ILE A 84 -2.46 1.74 1.76
CA ILE A 84 -2.83 0.67 0.83
C ILE A 84 -1.82 0.55 -0.31
N GLN A 85 -1.48 -0.69 -0.60
CA GLN A 85 -0.64 -1.08 -1.73
C GLN A 85 -1.36 -2.11 -2.61
N SER A 86 -0.93 -2.24 -3.87
CA SER A 86 -1.46 -3.31 -4.72
C SER A 86 -1.16 -4.68 -4.12
N GLY A 87 -2.20 -5.52 -4.06
CA GLY A 87 -2.12 -6.82 -3.41
C GLY A 87 -2.48 -6.81 -1.92
N ASP A 88 -2.99 -5.70 -1.40
CA ASP A 88 -3.51 -5.68 -0.05
C ASP A 88 -4.91 -6.27 0.04
N LYS A 89 -5.19 -6.86 1.19
CA LYS A 89 -6.50 -7.36 1.60
C LYS A 89 -7.01 -6.56 2.77
N ILE A 90 -8.17 -5.94 2.60
CA ILE A 90 -8.88 -5.20 3.62
C ILE A 90 -9.92 -6.13 4.22
N ILE A 91 -9.85 -6.34 5.52
CA ILE A 91 -10.81 -7.14 6.27
C ILE A 91 -11.64 -6.18 7.11
N ILE A 92 -12.94 -6.15 6.85
CA ILE A 92 -13.91 -5.38 7.63
C ILE A 92 -14.49 -6.34 8.67
N HIS A 93 -14.45 -5.98 9.94
CA HIS A 93 -14.95 -6.79 11.04
C HIS A 93 -16.38 -6.36 11.42
N ASP A 94 -17.14 -7.25 12.09
CA ASP A 94 -18.53 -7.01 12.54
C ASP A 94 -18.68 -5.74 13.40
N ASN A 95 -17.64 -5.37 14.13
CA ASN A 95 -17.61 -4.15 14.94
C ASN A 95 -17.29 -2.87 14.15
N GLY A 96 -17.22 -2.96 12.81
CA GLY A 96 -16.87 -1.84 11.92
C GLY A 96 -15.38 -1.48 11.90
N THR A 97 -14.52 -2.20 12.64
CA THR A 97 -13.08 -1.99 12.53
C THR A 97 -12.51 -2.62 11.25
N THR A 98 -11.41 -2.09 10.76
CA THR A 98 -10.73 -2.61 9.57
C THR A 98 -9.33 -3.08 9.92
N SER A 99 -8.94 -4.24 9.38
CA SER A 99 -7.56 -4.70 9.41
C SER A 99 -7.00 -4.87 8.01
N LEU A 100 -5.70 -4.63 7.87
CA LEU A 100 -4.98 -4.75 6.63
C LEU A 100 -4.14 -6.03 6.65
N SER A 101 -4.21 -6.79 5.57
CA SER A 101 -3.44 -8.00 5.34
C SER A 101 -2.97 -8.02 3.88
N ARG A 102 -2.33 -9.10 3.45
CA ARG A 102 -1.97 -9.31 2.04
C ARG A 102 -2.87 -10.39 1.44
N ILE A 103 -3.14 -10.30 0.13
CA ILE A 103 -3.72 -11.43 -0.60
C ILE A 103 -2.72 -12.59 -0.62
N SER A 104 -3.21 -13.82 -0.76
CA SER A 104 -2.33 -14.99 -0.79
C SER A 104 -1.30 -14.92 -1.92
N GLY A 105 -0.11 -15.50 -1.71
CA GLY A 105 0.96 -15.52 -2.69
C GLY A 105 0.53 -16.06 -4.05
N LYS A 106 -0.36 -17.06 -4.10
CA LYS A 106 -0.92 -17.59 -5.35
C LYS A 106 -1.74 -16.55 -6.10
N LYS A 107 -2.58 -15.78 -5.40
CA LYS A 107 -3.36 -14.69 -6.00
C LYS A 107 -2.43 -13.56 -6.46
N SER A 108 -1.44 -13.19 -5.66
CA SER A 108 -0.44 -12.18 -6.00
C SER A 108 0.23 -12.49 -7.32
N LEU A 109 0.78 -13.69 -7.47
CA LEU A 109 1.45 -14.12 -8.70
C LEU A 109 0.51 -14.18 -9.91
N ALA A 110 -0.72 -14.65 -9.72
CA ALA A 110 -1.72 -14.68 -10.79
C ALA A 110 -2.07 -13.27 -11.31
N LEU A 111 -1.94 -12.25 -10.47
CA LEU A 111 -2.17 -10.85 -10.80
C LEU A 111 -0.88 -10.11 -11.24
N GLY A 112 0.25 -10.80 -11.30
CA GLY A 112 1.55 -10.20 -11.62
C GLY A 112 2.09 -9.31 -10.49
N ILE A 113 1.62 -9.51 -9.26
CA ILE A 113 2.09 -8.78 -8.07
C ILE A 113 3.22 -9.57 -7.43
N PRO A 114 4.41 -9.01 -7.27
CA PRO A 114 5.51 -9.68 -6.60
C PRO A 114 5.21 -9.99 -5.13
N ILE A 115 5.71 -11.11 -4.64
CA ILE A 115 5.61 -11.49 -3.23
C ILE A 115 6.72 -10.78 -2.46
N GLY A 116 6.36 -10.10 -1.35
CA GLY A 116 7.32 -9.47 -0.45
C GLY A 116 8.14 -10.49 0.33
N LEU A 117 9.43 -10.57 0.08
CA LEU A 117 10.30 -11.60 0.66
C LEU A 117 10.37 -11.50 2.19
N ASN A 118 10.31 -10.27 2.72
CA ASN A 118 10.42 -10.04 4.15
C ASN A 118 9.09 -10.20 4.92
N SER A 119 7.94 -9.93 4.27
CA SER A 119 6.63 -10.06 4.90
C SER A 119 5.95 -11.41 4.63
N ALA A 120 6.38 -12.14 3.60
CA ALA A 120 5.74 -13.37 3.16
C ALA A 120 5.68 -14.45 4.25
N SER A 121 4.53 -15.13 4.32
CA SER A 121 4.34 -16.36 5.07
C SER A 121 4.96 -17.57 4.34
N ILE A 122 5.06 -18.71 5.03
CA ILE A 122 5.51 -19.96 4.39
C ILE A 122 4.61 -20.31 3.21
N ASP A 123 3.28 -20.15 3.36
CA ASP A 123 2.31 -20.47 2.30
C ASP A 123 2.48 -19.55 1.08
N ASP A 124 2.76 -18.27 1.29
CA ASP A 124 3.01 -17.34 0.20
C ASP A 124 4.28 -17.71 -0.56
N LEU A 125 5.35 -18.04 0.16
CA LEU A 125 6.62 -18.46 -0.43
C LEU A 125 6.50 -19.77 -1.22
N THR A 126 5.60 -20.69 -0.82
CA THR A 126 5.37 -21.94 -1.58
C THR A 126 4.68 -21.70 -2.92
N ALA A 127 4.09 -20.53 -3.14
CA ALA A 127 3.53 -20.16 -4.43
C ALA A 127 4.63 -19.87 -5.49
N LEU A 128 5.87 -19.57 -5.06
CA LEU A 128 6.99 -19.31 -5.95
C LEU A 128 7.42 -20.56 -6.71
N PRO A 129 7.78 -20.44 -7.99
CA PRO A 129 8.19 -21.59 -8.79
C PRO A 129 9.44 -22.26 -8.20
N GLY A 130 9.35 -23.57 -7.95
CA GLY A 130 10.46 -24.38 -7.41
C GLY A 130 10.73 -24.15 -5.91
N VAL A 131 9.87 -23.46 -5.20
CA VAL A 131 9.93 -23.28 -3.75
C VAL A 131 8.89 -24.15 -3.07
N GLY A 132 9.30 -25.28 -2.55
CA GLY A 132 8.44 -26.14 -1.72
C GLY A 132 8.52 -25.77 -0.24
N ILE A 133 7.67 -26.39 0.58
CA ILE A 133 7.53 -26.13 2.02
C ILE A 133 8.88 -26.08 2.74
N LYS A 134 9.76 -27.09 2.53
CA LYS A 134 11.09 -27.16 3.19
C LYS A 134 11.99 -25.97 2.83
N LEU A 135 11.83 -25.41 1.64
CA LEU A 135 12.62 -24.29 1.19
C LEU A 135 12.05 -22.97 1.74
N ALA A 136 10.72 -22.85 1.77
CA ALA A 136 10.02 -21.74 2.39
C ALA A 136 10.30 -21.63 3.90
N GLU A 137 10.31 -22.77 4.61
CA GLU A 137 10.71 -22.83 6.02
C GLU A 137 12.12 -22.31 6.24
N ARG A 138 13.09 -22.70 5.38
CA ARG A 138 14.49 -22.22 5.46
C ARG A 138 14.61 -20.72 5.19
N ILE A 139 13.82 -20.15 4.29
CA ILE A 139 13.78 -18.70 4.10
C ILE A 139 13.34 -18.01 5.38
N VAL A 140 12.25 -18.50 5.99
CA VAL A 140 11.71 -17.92 7.24
C VAL A 140 12.70 -18.11 8.39
N GLU A 141 13.36 -19.24 8.47
CA GLU A 141 14.41 -19.52 9.48
C GLU A 141 15.61 -18.60 9.29
N TYR A 142 16.11 -18.46 8.07
CA TYR A 142 17.20 -17.53 7.75
C TYR A 142 16.86 -16.11 8.19
N LYS A 143 15.64 -15.65 7.89
CA LYS A 143 15.12 -14.33 8.29
C LYS A 143 15.04 -14.16 9.81
N LYS A 144 14.65 -15.20 10.55
CA LYS A 144 14.63 -15.18 12.02
C LYS A 144 16.03 -15.07 12.64
N LEU A 145 17.02 -15.69 12.01
CA LEU A 145 18.40 -15.73 12.53
C LEU A 145 19.22 -14.51 12.12
N ASN A 146 19.04 -14.02 10.91
CA ASN A 146 19.90 -12.99 10.30
C ASN A 146 19.19 -11.64 10.12
N GLY A 147 17.88 -11.55 10.40
CA GLY A 147 17.07 -10.38 10.12
C GLY A 147 16.52 -10.38 8.70
N SER A 148 15.89 -9.26 8.33
CA SER A 148 15.30 -9.09 7.01
C SER A 148 16.33 -9.11 5.90
N PHE A 149 16.00 -9.72 4.77
CA PHE A 149 16.83 -9.69 3.56
C PHE A 149 17.03 -8.26 3.07
N LYS A 150 18.27 -7.90 2.76
CA LYS A 150 18.64 -6.59 2.20
C LYS A 150 18.73 -6.62 0.69
N SER A 151 18.88 -7.80 0.11
CA SER A 151 18.86 -8.03 -1.33
C SER A 151 18.28 -9.40 -1.65
N VAL A 152 17.73 -9.56 -2.85
CA VAL A 152 17.25 -10.87 -3.34
C VAL A 152 18.39 -11.87 -3.46
N ASP A 153 19.59 -11.39 -3.73
CA ASP A 153 20.78 -12.24 -3.91
C ASP A 153 21.23 -12.90 -2.59
N GLU A 154 20.84 -12.38 -1.42
CA GLU A 154 21.08 -13.02 -0.12
C GLU A 154 20.38 -14.38 0.02
N LEU A 155 19.42 -14.71 -0.84
CA LEU A 155 18.84 -16.05 -0.91
C LEU A 155 19.89 -17.14 -1.23
N ASP A 156 21.04 -16.78 -1.80
CA ASP A 156 22.14 -17.72 -2.04
C ASP A 156 22.71 -18.28 -0.72
N ASN A 157 22.55 -17.56 0.38
CA ASN A 157 22.92 -18.02 1.72
C ASN A 157 21.92 -19.02 2.32
N VAL A 158 20.73 -19.17 1.73
CA VAL A 158 19.72 -20.11 2.20
C VAL A 158 19.99 -21.49 1.59
N LYS A 159 20.26 -22.49 2.45
CA LYS A 159 20.58 -23.85 1.99
C LYS A 159 19.51 -24.41 1.05
N GLY A 160 19.90 -24.71 -0.18
CA GLY A 160 19.04 -25.28 -1.22
C GLY A 160 18.54 -24.26 -2.24
N PHE A 161 18.89 -22.98 -2.09
CA PHE A 161 18.86 -22.02 -3.17
C PHE A 161 20.20 -22.05 -3.93
N GLY A 162 20.11 -22.02 -5.23
CA GLY A 162 21.26 -21.81 -6.10
C GLY A 162 20.88 -20.74 -7.12
N LYS A 163 21.88 -20.15 -7.77
CA LYS A 163 21.73 -19.02 -8.70
C LYS A 163 20.59 -19.18 -9.71
N LYS A 164 20.47 -20.37 -10.33
CA LYS A 164 19.38 -20.65 -11.30
C LYS A 164 17.99 -20.49 -10.70
N LYS A 165 17.82 -20.92 -9.44
CA LYS A 165 16.53 -20.81 -8.75
C LYS A 165 16.21 -19.39 -8.36
N ILE A 166 17.22 -18.64 -7.89
CA ILE A 166 17.08 -17.22 -7.57
C ILE A 166 16.68 -16.43 -8.82
N GLU A 167 17.35 -16.65 -9.95
CA GLU A 167 16.99 -16.01 -11.22
C GLU A 167 15.55 -16.33 -11.65
N ALA A 168 15.11 -17.57 -11.46
CA ALA A 168 13.75 -17.99 -11.83
C ALA A 168 12.66 -17.30 -10.99
N ILE A 169 12.92 -17.02 -9.71
CA ILE A 169 11.93 -16.37 -8.83
C ILE A 169 12.10 -14.86 -8.75
N LYS A 170 13.22 -14.30 -9.16
CA LYS A 170 13.53 -12.86 -9.08
C LYS A 170 12.45 -11.93 -9.66
N PRO A 171 11.78 -12.25 -10.79
CA PRO A 171 10.67 -11.43 -11.27
C PRO A 171 9.40 -11.49 -10.42
N SER A 172 9.30 -12.50 -9.54
CA SER A 172 8.10 -12.80 -8.74
C SER A 172 8.24 -12.38 -7.28
N ILE A 173 9.34 -11.75 -6.89
CA ILE A 173 9.62 -11.31 -5.53
C ILE A 173 10.12 -9.87 -5.49
N ASN A 174 9.88 -9.20 -4.39
CA ASN A 174 10.48 -7.90 -4.07
C ASN A 174 10.95 -7.88 -2.61
N LEU A 175 11.65 -6.81 -2.25
CA LEU A 175 11.96 -6.47 -0.86
C LEU A 175 10.93 -5.44 -0.41
N ASP A 176 10.16 -5.75 0.57
CA ASP A 176 9.13 -4.93 1.18
C ASP A 176 9.58 -4.34 2.51
#